data_12c7e85933963b3a79bbfcfede1303f3
#
_entry.id   12c7e85933963b3a79bbfcfede1303f3
#
_cell.length_a   1.000
_cell.length_b   1.000
_cell.length_c   1.000
_cell.angle_alpha   90.00
_cell.angle_beta   90.00
_cell.angle_gamma   90.00
#
_symmetry.space_group_name_H-M   'P 1'
#
loop_
_entity.id
_entity.type
_entity.pdbx_description
1 polymer ?
#
loop_
_entity_poly.entity_id
_entity_poly.type
_entity_poly.pdbx_seq_one_letter_code
_entity_poly.pdbx_strand_id
1 'polypeptide(L)'
;MELDGLSGVEGVVIGAHTFSRKSYTSDDDRKKNKEELARAEKEYAEKLYQQLERMLEALQKILGKKVAGPDAKPLTAKRLSEMESVAGIKMALRLENLIGGKSDKKAQEVKDCLRIHFSKLEALEDQKTRVTNRLTRGDELPPGVLEMVKVYVATKRNLSVGDKIAGRHGNKGVIAKILSEEDMPFLADGTCVDMVLNPLGVPSRMNLGQILETHLGWAAEKLGFRAVTPVFDGCTETELKAALREAGLPEDGKTSLFDGRTGDQFEQKVTVGYIYMLKLHHLVDDKIHARSIGPYSLVTQQPLGGKAQFGGQRFG
;
A
#
# COMPACT_ATOMS: atom_id res chain seq x y z
N MET A 1 -4.46 1.91 33.51
CA MET A 1 -4.02 2.14 32.11
C MET A 1 -3.56 0.79 31.60
N GLU A 2 -4.39 0.11 30.86
CA GLU A 2 -4.02 -1.17 30.22
C GLU A 2 -3.20 -0.83 28.98
N LEU A 3 -2.00 -1.33 28.90
CA LEU A 3 -1.13 -1.25 27.73
C LEU A 3 -1.24 -2.57 26.97
N ASP A 4 -2.10 -2.60 25.95
CA ASP A 4 -2.11 -3.68 24.97
C ASP A 4 -0.92 -3.49 24.01
N GLY A 5 0.18 -4.16 24.32
CA GLY A 5 1.36 -4.14 23.48
C GLY A 5 2.30 -5.29 23.81
N LEU A 6 3.05 -5.74 22.81
CA LEU A 6 4.13 -6.69 22.99
C LEU A 6 5.23 -6.05 23.86
N SER A 7 5.47 -6.60 25.06
CA SER A 7 6.58 -6.17 25.91
C SER A 7 7.92 -6.37 25.17
N GLY A 8 8.83 -5.39 25.29
CA GLY A 8 10.16 -5.44 24.67
C GLY A 8 10.25 -4.89 23.25
N VAL A 9 9.23 -4.20 22.77
CA VAL A 9 9.29 -3.48 21.47
C VAL A 9 9.89 -2.10 21.71
N GLU A 10 11.04 -1.82 21.09
CA GLU A 10 11.69 -0.54 21.08
C GLU A 10 11.60 0.10 19.69
N GLY A 11 11.41 1.42 19.63
CA GLY A 11 11.31 2.10 18.35
C GLY A 11 11.03 3.59 18.48
N VAL A 12 10.91 4.26 17.34
CA VAL A 12 10.61 5.69 17.24
C VAL A 12 9.13 5.90 17.05
N VAL A 13 8.52 6.72 17.89
CA VAL A 13 7.11 7.09 17.75
C VAL A 13 6.94 7.98 16.52
N ILE A 14 6.17 7.51 15.54
CA ILE A 14 5.87 8.22 14.27
C ILE A 14 4.51 8.90 14.27
N GLY A 15 3.63 8.52 15.18
CA GLY A 15 2.31 9.10 15.31
C GLY A 15 1.59 8.66 16.57
N ALA A 16 0.68 9.50 17.04
CA ALA A 16 -0.23 9.16 18.13
C ALA A 16 -1.62 9.68 17.78
N HIS A 17 -2.63 8.85 17.97
CA HIS A 17 -4.04 9.20 17.78
C HIS A 17 -4.78 8.96 19.09
N THR A 18 -5.40 10.02 19.59
CA THR A 18 -6.24 9.95 20.78
C THR A 18 -7.71 9.88 20.34
N PHE A 19 -8.41 8.90 20.87
CA PHE A 19 -9.84 8.70 20.72
C PHE A 19 -10.51 8.92 22.07
N SER A 20 -11.50 9.78 22.13
CA SER A 20 -12.20 10.07 23.37
C SER A 20 -13.71 10.10 23.19
N ARG A 21 -14.42 9.61 24.20
CA ARG A 21 -15.86 9.89 24.30
C ARG A 21 -16.06 11.34 24.70
N LYS A 22 -16.85 12.06 23.94
CA LYS A 22 -17.20 13.43 24.33
C LYS A 22 -18.09 13.43 25.55
N SER A 23 -17.52 13.73 26.70
CA SER A 23 -18.19 14.27 27.84
C SER A 23 -17.90 15.78 27.88
N TYR A 24 -18.87 16.61 27.59
CA TYR A 24 -18.72 18.07 27.69
C TYR A 24 -18.59 18.44 29.17
N THR A 25 -17.36 18.64 29.60
CA THR A 25 -17.04 18.97 30.99
C THR A 25 -17.01 20.48 31.23
N SER A 26 -16.81 21.30 30.18
CA SER A 26 -16.76 22.76 30.31
C SER A 26 -17.47 23.50 29.17
N ASP A 27 -17.91 24.74 29.44
CA ASP A 27 -18.53 25.61 28.43
C ASP A 27 -17.52 26.09 27.37
N ASP A 28 -16.24 26.15 27.71
CA ASP A 28 -15.17 26.47 26.78
C ASP A 28 -14.93 25.34 25.75
N ASP A 29 -15.07 24.09 26.17
CA ASP A 29 -14.98 22.94 25.24
C ASP A 29 -16.15 22.91 24.26
N ARG A 30 -17.33 23.34 24.71
CA ARG A 30 -18.49 23.48 23.82
C ARG A 30 -18.29 24.58 22.78
N LYS A 31 -17.69 25.72 23.15
CA LYS A 31 -17.38 26.80 22.21
C LYS A 31 -16.37 26.37 21.17
N LYS A 32 -15.24 25.78 21.61
CA LYS A 32 -14.21 25.27 20.70
C LYS A 32 -14.78 24.25 19.71
N ASN A 33 -15.59 23.33 20.19
CA ASN A 33 -16.25 22.35 19.32
C ASN A 33 -17.16 22.99 18.28
N LYS A 34 -17.91 24.02 18.64
CA LYS A 34 -18.78 24.74 17.71
C LYS A 34 -17.97 25.48 16.65
N GLU A 35 -16.82 26.04 17.02
CA GLU A 35 -15.90 26.70 16.09
C GLU A 35 -15.24 25.68 15.14
N GLU A 36 -14.79 24.53 15.65
CA GLU A 36 -14.26 23.47 14.83
C GLU A 36 -15.28 22.88 13.86
N LEU A 37 -16.52 22.71 14.30
CA LEU A 37 -17.63 22.26 13.44
C LEU A 37 -17.89 23.27 12.31
N ALA A 38 -18.01 24.56 12.66
CA ALA A 38 -18.23 25.62 11.68
C ALA A 38 -17.05 25.71 10.68
N ARG A 39 -15.81 25.54 11.15
CA ARG A 39 -14.64 25.50 10.29
C ARG A 39 -14.66 24.30 9.34
N ALA A 40 -14.97 23.10 9.85
CA ALA A 40 -15.06 21.90 9.03
C ALA A 40 -16.18 22.01 7.98
N GLU A 41 -17.35 22.57 8.34
CA GLU A 41 -18.45 22.80 7.41
C GLU A 41 -18.06 23.79 6.30
N LYS A 42 -17.32 24.84 6.64
CA LYS A 42 -16.83 25.83 5.67
C LYS A 42 -15.81 25.22 4.68
N GLU A 43 -14.81 24.52 5.19
CA GLU A 43 -13.83 23.81 4.34
C GLU A 43 -14.51 22.82 3.41
N TYR A 44 -15.59 22.24 3.89
CA TYR A 44 -16.36 21.28 3.13
C TYR A 44 -17.15 21.94 2.02
N ALA A 45 -17.80 23.06 2.32
CA ALA A 45 -18.54 23.85 1.34
C ALA A 45 -17.62 24.36 0.21
N GLU A 46 -16.39 24.75 0.54
CA GLU A 46 -15.38 25.16 -0.46
C GLU A 46 -14.98 24.01 -1.38
N LYS A 47 -14.70 22.82 -0.83
CA LYS A 47 -14.37 21.62 -1.62
C LYS A 47 -15.53 21.17 -2.51
N LEU A 48 -16.75 21.21 -1.98
CA LEU A 48 -17.96 20.90 -2.73
C LEU A 48 -18.14 21.87 -3.91
N TYR A 49 -17.98 23.16 -3.66
CA TYR A 49 -18.09 24.19 -4.69
C TYR A 49 -17.08 23.97 -5.82
N GLN A 50 -15.81 23.75 -5.50
CA GLN A 50 -14.78 23.46 -6.48
C GLN A 50 -15.06 22.20 -7.32
N GLN A 51 -15.59 21.16 -6.68
CA GLN A 51 -15.93 19.93 -7.39
C GLN A 51 -17.14 20.11 -8.32
N LEU A 52 -18.12 20.90 -7.90
CA LEU A 52 -19.27 21.26 -8.74
C LEU A 52 -18.86 22.14 -9.94
N GLU A 53 -17.96 23.06 -9.74
CA GLU A 53 -17.41 23.89 -10.80
C GLU A 53 -16.71 23.05 -11.88
N ARG A 54 -15.81 22.15 -11.47
CA ARG A 54 -15.15 21.19 -12.37
C ARG A 54 -16.14 20.29 -13.12
N MET A 55 -17.19 19.84 -12.45
CA MET A 55 -18.24 19.03 -13.07
C MET A 55 -19.00 19.81 -14.13
N LEU A 56 -19.40 21.05 -13.83
CA LEU A 56 -20.12 21.92 -14.79
C LEU A 56 -19.25 22.27 -16.00
N GLU A 57 -17.96 22.56 -15.81
CA GLU A 57 -17.01 22.78 -16.91
C GLU A 57 -16.86 21.56 -17.82
N ALA A 58 -16.74 20.36 -17.22
CA ALA A 58 -16.66 19.13 -17.99
C ALA A 58 -17.94 18.87 -18.79
N LEU A 59 -19.11 19.07 -18.19
CA LEU A 59 -20.40 18.95 -18.88
C LEU A 59 -20.57 19.98 -20.00
N GLN A 60 -20.14 21.23 -19.79
CA GLN A 60 -20.19 22.28 -20.82
C GLN A 60 -19.32 21.94 -22.02
N LYS A 61 -18.13 21.37 -21.80
CA LYS A 61 -17.25 20.91 -22.89
C LYS A 61 -17.89 19.81 -23.73
N ILE A 62 -18.55 18.83 -23.10
CA ILE A 62 -19.23 17.74 -23.80
C ILE A 62 -20.48 18.23 -24.55
N LEU A 63 -21.27 19.08 -23.93
CA LEU A 63 -22.55 19.56 -24.48
C LEU A 63 -22.39 20.70 -25.49
N GLY A 64 -21.28 21.44 -25.45
CA GLY A 64 -21.03 22.62 -26.28
C GLY A 64 -21.94 23.83 -25.96
N LYS A 65 -22.68 23.77 -24.83
CA LYS A 65 -23.60 24.83 -24.36
C LYS A 65 -23.62 24.89 -22.83
N LYS A 66 -24.10 26.01 -22.29
CA LYS A 66 -24.28 26.13 -20.83
C LYS A 66 -25.34 25.13 -20.36
N VAL A 67 -25.03 24.48 -19.24
CA VAL A 67 -25.93 23.50 -18.60
C VAL A 67 -27.12 24.24 -18.03
N ALA A 68 -28.35 23.85 -18.44
CA ALA A 68 -29.58 24.42 -17.91
C ALA A 68 -30.25 23.40 -16.95
N GLY A 69 -30.89 23.93 -15.92
CA GLY A 69 -31.68 23.12 -14.99
C GLY A 69 -33.08 22.83 -15.49
N PRO A 70 -33.91 22.15 -14.67
CA PRO A 70 -35.29 21.86 -14.98
C PRO A 70 -36.13 23.12 -15.32
N ASP A 71 -35.77 24.27 -14.74
CA ASP A 71 -36.46 25.58 -14.92
C ASP A 71 -35.92 26.35 -16.13
N ALA A 72 -35.18 25.70 -17.05
CA ALA A 72 -34.51 26.31 -18.21
C ALA A 72 -33.53 27.46 -17.86
N LYS A 73 -33.21 27.69 -16.58
CA LYS A 73 -32.20 28.65 -16.14
C LYS A 73 -30.80 28.00 -16.11
N PRO A 74 -29.74 28.77 -16.42
CA PRO A 74 -28.38 28.21 -16.35
C PRO A 74 -28.02 27.74 -14.92
N LEU A 75 -27.51 26.53 -14.82
CA LEU A 75 -26.99 25.99 -13.57
C LEU A 75 -25.59 26.55 -13.31
N THR A 76 -25.42 27.15 -12.15
CA THR A 76 -24.11 27.60 -11.65
C THR A 76 -23.71 26.76 -10.46
N ALA A 77 -22.39 26.66 -10.19
CA ALA A 77 -21.86 25.96 -9.04
C ALA A 77 -22.49 26.49 -7.72
N LYS A 78 -22.71 27.81 -7.63
CA LYS A 78 -23.36 28.43 -6.48
C LYS A 78 -24.79 27.91 -6.26
N ARG A 79 -25.60 27.82 -7.31
CA ARG A 79 -26.97 27.32 -7.23
C ARG A 79 -27.04 25.83 -6.87
N LEU A 80 -26.06 25.04 -7.33
CA LEU A 80 -25.96 23.63 -6.97
C LEU A 80 -25.44 23.44 -5.54
N SER A 81 -24.54 24.28 -5.06
CA SER A 81 -24.03 24.22 -3.68
C SER A 81 -25.08 24.63 -2.62
N GLU A 82 -26.12 25.38 -3.02
CA GLU A 82 -27.27 25.73 -2.16
C GLU A 82 -28.21 24.53 -1.96
N MET A 83 -28.06 23.44 -2.72
CA MET A 83 -28.83 22.21 -2.52
C MET A 83 -28.27 21.43 -1.33
N GLU A 84 -29.14 21.05 -0.40
CA GLU A 84 -28.75 20.44 0.88
C GLU A 84 -28.10 19.05 0.77
N SER A 85 -28.26 18.35 -0.38
CA SER A 85 -27.77 16.99 -0.56
C SER A 85 -27.32 16.69 -1.99
N VAL A 86 -26.39 15.73 -2.11
CA VAL A 86 -25.97 15.19 -3.42
C VAL A 86 -27.15 14.58 -4.18
N ALA A 87 -28.16 14.06 -3.50
CA ALA A 87 -29.39 13.57 -4.11
C ALA A 87 -30.17 14.68 -4.83
N GLY A 88 -30.24 15.88 -4.26
CA GLY A 88 -30.84 17.06 -4.90
C GLY A 88 -30.07 17.47 -6.16
N ILE A 89 -28.74 17.46 -6.09
CA ILE A 89 -27.86 17.76 -7.23
C ILE A 89 -28.06 16.73 -8.37
N LYS A 90 -28.17 15.45 -8.03
CA LYS A 90 -28.49 14.38 -9.01
C LYS A 90 -29.85 14.60 -9.69
N MET A 91 -30.84 15.04 -8.94
CA MET A 91 -32.16 15.35 -9.49
C MET A 91 -32.11 16.51 -10.47
N ALA A 92 -31.38 17.57 -10.16
CA ALA A 92 -31.22 18.74 -11.02
C ALA A 92 -30.47 18.41 -12.33
N LEU A 93 -29.53 17.47 -12.28
CA LEU A 93 -28.68 17.06 -13.39
C LEU A 93 -29.13 15.74 -14.05
N ARG A 94 -30.44 15.44 -14.08
CA ARG A 94 -30.96 14.28 -14.81
C ARG A 94 -30.68 14.40 -16.30
N LEU A 95 -30.35 13.29 -16.91
CA LEU A 95 -30.01 13.19 -18.35
C LEU A 95 -31.09 13.77 -19.28
N GLU A 96 -32.35 13.57 -18.91
CA GLU A 96 -33.52 14.07 -19.63
C GLU A 96 -33.51 15.60 -19.74
N ASN A 97 -33.05 16.29 -18.67
CA ASN A 97 -32.94 17.75 -18.61
C ASN A 97 -31.74 18.28 -19.41
N LEU A 98 -30.67 17.48 -19.53
CA LEU A 98 -29.42 17.92 -20.14
C LEU A 98 -29.37 17.74 -21.66
N ILE A 99 -29.96 16.67 -22.21
CA ILE A 99 -29.75 16.24 -23.60
C ILE A 99 -31.04 16.33 -24.45
N GLY A 100 -32.23 16.37 -23.82
CA GLY A 100 -33.49 16.53 -24.56
C GLY A 100 -33.72 15.45 -25.63
N GLY A 101 -33.31 14.21 -25.40
CA GLY A 101 -33.65 13.05 -26.24
C GLY A 101 -32.88 12.88 -27.54
N LYS A 102 -31.78 13.59 -27.79
CA LYS A 102 -31.01 13.49 -29.03
C LYS A 102 -29.57 13.07 -28.85
N SER A 103 -29.18 11.93 -29.40
CA SER A 103 -27.83 11.41 -29.66
C SER A 103 -27.27 10.42 -28.63
N ASP A 104 -27.19 9.15 -29.00
CA ASP A 104 -26.72 8.05 -28.14
C ASP A 104 -25.25 8.18 -27.67
N LYS A 105 -24.33 8.66 -28.51
CA LYS A 105 -22.92 8.80 -28.15
C LYS A 105 -22.68 9.90 -27.10
N LYS A 106 -23.20 11.10 -27.34
CA LYS A 106 -23.08 12.20 -26.36
C LYS A 106 -23.80 11.92 -25.04
N ALA A 107 -24.91 11.17 -25.11
CA ALA A 107 -25.61 10.74 -23.91
C ALA A 107 -24.75 9.81 -23.04
N GLN A 108 -23.98 8.93 -23.66
CA GLN A 108 -23.09 8.03 -22.94
C GLN A 108 -21.91 8.79 -22.30
N GLU A 109 -21.29 9.72 -23.03
CA GLU A 109 -20.21 10.57 -22.49
C GLU A 109 -20.67 11.42 -21.30
N VAL A 110 -21.89 11.98 -21.37
CA VAL A 110 -22.47 12.73 -20.23
C VAL A 110 -22.76 11.80 -19.05
N LYS A 111 -23.25 10.59 -19.26
CA LYS A 111 -23.47 9.59 -18.20
C LYS A 111 -22.17 9.24 -17.48
N ASP A 112 -21.12 8.97 -18.22
CA ASP A 112 -19.83 8.58 -17.66
C ASP A 112 -19.19 9.75 -16.91
N CYS A 113 -19.27 10.96 -17.44
CA CYS A 113 -18.84 12.17 -16.76
C CYS A 113 -19.61 12.37 -15.44
N LEU A 114 -20.94 12.30 -15.46
CA LEU A 114 -21.79 12.42 -14.27
C LEU A 114 -21.46 11.34 -13.24
N ARG A 115 -21.27 10.08 -13.66
CA ARG A 115 -20.93 8.97 -12.76
C ARG A 115 -19.64 9.23 -12.00
N ILE A 116 -18.60 9.69 -12.70
CA ILE A 116 -17.30 9.98 -12.08
C ILE A 116 -17.41 11.13 -11.08
N HIS A 117 -18.10 12.20 -11.45
CA HIS A 117 -18.24 13.36 -10.57
C HIS A 117 -19.18 13.11 -9.40
N PHE A 118 -20.28 12.38 -9.58
CA PHE A 118 -21.18 12.01 -8.49
C PHE A 118 -20.50 11.09 -7.47
N SER A 119 -19.70 10.12 -7.91
CA SER A 119 -18.92 9.29 -6.98
C SER A 119 -17.99 10.14 -6.09
N LYS A 120 -17.39 11.18 -6.66
CA LYS A 120 -16.54 12.12 -5.89
C LYS A 120 -17.36 12.98 -4.92
N LEU A 121 -18.54 13.42 -5.35
CA LEU A 121 -19.46 14.21 -4.49
C LEU A 121 -20.00 13.38 -3.32
N GLU A 122 -20.36 12.12 -3.57
CA GLU A 122 -20.79 11.17 -2.53
C GLU A 122 -19.65 10.90 -1.53
N ALA A 123 -18.45 10.67 -2.01
CA ALA A 123 -17.29 10.47 -1.15
C ALA A 123 -17.00 11.71 -0.27
N LEU A 124 -17.21 12.91 -0.84
CA LEU A 124 -17.14 14.14 -0.08
C LEU A 124 -18.26 14.26 0.96
N GLU A 125 -19.50 13.92 0.66
CA GLU A 125 -20.64 13.94 1.61
C GLU A 125 -20.44 12.94 2.75
N ASP A 126 -19.97 11.73 2.45
CA ASP A 126 -19.61 10.72 3.43
C ASP A 126 -18.51 11.21 4.37
N GLN A 127 -17.49 11.87 3.80
CA GLN A 127 -16.40 12.45 4.57
C GLN A 127 -16.90 13.55 5.51
N LYS A 128 -17.78 14.43 5.02
CA LYS A 128 -18.47 15.44 5.84
C LYS A 128 -19.19 14.77 7.00
N THR A 129 -20.03 13.80 6.71
CA THR A 129 -20.85 13.10 7.69
C THR A 129 -19.98 12.44 8.77
N ARG A 130 -18.89 11.80 8.40
CA ARG A 130 -17.93 11.20 9.34
C ARG A 130 -17.30 12.26 10.25
N VAL A 131 -16.80 13.36 9.68
CA VAL A 131 -16.16 14.43 10.44
C VAL A 131 -17.18 15.11 11.38
N THR A 132 -18.38 15.43 10.88
CA THR A 132 -19.45 16.04 11.68
C THR A 132 -19.92 15.12 12.82
N ASN A 133 -20.10 13.82 12.55
CA ASN A 133 -20.45 12.84 13.57
C ASN A 133 -19.35 12.70 14.63
N ARG A 134 -18.09 12.66 14.21
CA ARG A 134 -16.94 12.62 15.14
C ARG A 134 -16.90 13.87 16.02
N LEU A 135 -17.08 15.05 15.43
CA LEU A 135 -17.11 16.31 16.16
C LEU A 135 -18.33 16.45 17.09
N THR A 136 -19.46 15.86 16.75
CA THR A 136 -20.71 15.96 17.52
C THR A 136 -20.85 14.87 18.59
N ARG A 137 -20.57 13.61 18.23
CA ARG A 137 -20.81 12.45 19.09
C ARG A 137 -19.56 11.94 19.80
N GLY A 138 -18.35 12.38 19.36
CA GLY A 138 -17.08 11.78 19.76
C GLY A 138 -16.80 10.47 19.04
N ASP A 139 -15.74 9.80 19.44
CA ASP A 139 -15.32 8.52 18.88
C ASP A 139 -16.14 7.36 19.47
N GLU A 140 -16.43 6.33 18.67
CA GLU A 140 -17.06 5.11 19.12
C GLU A 140 -16.02 4.25 19.84
N LEU A 141 -16.14 4.19 21.17
CA LEU A 141 -15.28 3.39 22.02
C LEU A 141 -16.05 2.23 22.66
N PRO A 142 -15.39 1.12 22.99
CA PRO A 142 -16.00 0.01 23.70
C PRO A 142 -16.65 0.44 25.03
N PRO A 143 -17.65 -0.29 25.54
CA PRO A 143 -18.24 0.00 26.84
C PRO A 143 -17.19 0.04 27.96
N GLY A 144 -17.22 1.07 28.81
CA GLY A 144 -16.27 1.25 29.92
C GLY A 144 -14.97 1.97 29.56
N VAL A 145 -14.66 2.19 28.28
CA VAL A 145 -13.48 2.94 27.83
C VAL A 145 -13.85 4.43 27.69
N LEU A 146 -13.14 5.30 28.38
CA LEU A 146 -13.30 6.76 28.30
C LEU A 146 -12.39 7.35 27.23
N GLU A 147 -11.15 6.92 27.20
CA GLU A 147 -10.14 7.35 26.24
C GLU A 147 -9.30 6.15 25.77
N MET A 148 -8.91 6.18 24.51
CA MET A 148 -7.98 5.23 23.91
C MET A 148 -6.93 5.98 23.12
N VAL A 149 -5.66 5.70 23.38
CA VAL A 149 -4.54 6.28 22.64
C VAL A 149 -3.88 5.18 21.82
N LYS A 150 -3.83 5.37 20.49
CA LYS A 150 -3.06 4.52 19.58
C LYS A 150 -1.74 5.20 19.26
N VAL A 151 -0.65 4.60 19.68
CA VAL A 151 0.70 5.06 19.39
C VAL A 151 1.28 4.18 18.29
N TYR A 152 1.76 4.81 17.23
CA TYR A 152 2.45 4.13 16.13
C TYR A 152 3.94 4.24 16.36
N VAL A 153 4.58 3.07 16.50
CA VAL A 153 6.02 2.97 16.72
C VAL A 153 6.67 2.34 15.50
N ALA A 154 7.63 3.02 14.92
CA ALA A 154 8.44 2.50 13.82
C ALA A 154 9.71 1.86 14.38
N THR A 155 9.97 0.63 13.97
CA THR A 155 11.20 -0.10 14.30
C THR A 155 11.91 -0.52 13.03
N LYS A 156 13.19 -0.21 12.89
CA LYS A 156 14.02 -0.68 11.78
C LYS A 156 14.60 -2.03 12.15
N ARG A 157 14.20 -3.06 11.42
CA ARG A 157 14.74 -4.41 11.57
C ARG A 157 15.63 -4.76 10.39
N ASN A 158 16.91 -4.97 10.64
CA ASN A 158 17.83 -5.47 9.64
C ASN A 158 17.55 -6.96 9.33
N LEU A 159 18.10 -7.45 8.22
CA LEU A 159 18.02 -8.86 7.88
C LEU A 159 18.88 -9.68 8.85
N SER A 160 18.34 -10.80 9.32
CA SER A 160 19.01 -11.75 10.19
C SER A 160 19.00 -13.14 9.58
N VAL A 161 19.95 -13.98 9.97
CA VAL A 161 19.96 -15.40 9.61
C VAL A 161 18.67 -16.05 10.15
N GLY A 162 17.95 -16.77 9.30
CA GLY A 162 16.66 -17.34 9.64
C GLY A 162 15.44 -16.54 9.17
N ASP A 163 15.63 -15.29 8.76
CA ASP A 163 14.53 -14.48 8.20
C ASP A 163 14.08 -15.01 6.84
N LYS A 164 12.79 -14.92 6.59
CA LYS A 164 12.20 -15.39 5.34
C LYS A 164 12.14 -14.29 4.31
N ILE A 165 12.68 -14.59 3.15
CA ILE A 165 12.66 -13.73 1.96
C ILE A 165 11.96 -14.44 0.81
N ALA A 166 11.45 -13.69 -0.14
CA ALA A 166 10.82 -14.24 -1.34
C ALA A 166 10.95 -13.26 -2.52
N GLY A 167 10.97 -13.79 -3.72
CA GLY A 167 10.75 -13.02 -4.94
C GLY A 167 9.26 -12.94 -5.28
N ARG A 168 8.95 -12.50 -6.51
CA ARG A 168 7.59 -12.38 -7.05
C ARG A 168 7.08 -13.62 -7.78
N HIS A 169 7.88 -14.67 -7.89
CA HIS A 169 7.61 -15.86 -8.70
C HIS A 169 7.39 -17.13 -7.87
N GLY A 170 6.94 -17.00 -6.62
CA GLY A 170 6.77 -18.15 -5.72
C GLY A 170 8.08 -18.72 -5.17
N ASN A 171 9.21 -18.09 -5.47
CA ASN A 171 10.53 -18.42 -4.95
C ASN A 171 10.70 -17.86 -3.54
N LYS A 172 10.55 -18.69 -2.56
CA LYS A 172 10.70 -18.36 -1.13
C LYS A 172 11.89 -19.10 -0.53
N GLY A 173 12.59 -18.43 0.36
CA GLY A 173 13.72 -19.02 1.05
C GLY A 173 13.94 -18.41 2.43
N VAL A 174 14.90 -18.94 3.13
CA VAL A 174 15.35 -18.48 4.44
C VAL A 174 16.81 -18.12 4.33
N ILE A 175 17.23 -17.02 4.94
CA ILE A 175 18.62 -16.59 4.97
C ILE A 175 19.42 -17.60 5.79
N ALA A 176 20.33 -18.29 5.11
CA ALA A 176 21.17 -19.30 5.73
C ALA A 176 22.45 -18.70 6.34
N LYS A 177 23.02 -17.68 5.69
CA LYS A 177 24.28 -17.06 6.10
C LYS A 177 24.33 -15.61 5.64
N ILE A 178 24.98 -14.77 6.41
CA ILE A 178 25.33 -13.39 6.07
C ILE A 178 26.85 -13.32 6.09
N LEU A 179 27.43 -12.85 5.00
CA LEU A 179 28.87 -12.69 4.81
C LEU A 179 29.24 -11.22 4.75
N SER A 180 30.50 -10.91 4.98
CA SER A 180 31.05 -9.59 4.65
C SER A 180 31.10 -9.40 3.14
N GLU A 181 31.08 -8.15 2.67
CA GLU A 181 31.12 -7.82 1.26
C GLU A 181 32.37 -8.36 0.56
N GLU A 182 33.49 -8.37 1.29
CA GLU A 182 34.78 -8.88 0.81
C GLU A 182 34.79 -10.39 0.48
N ASP A 183 33.96 -11.17 1.21
CA ASP A 183 33.82 -12.62 1.02
C ASP A 183 32.81 -13.00 -0.07
N MET A 184 32.06 -12.03 -0.59
CA MET A 184 31.02 -12.27 -1.60
C MET A 184 31.64 -12.40 -2.99
N PRO A 185 31.01 -13.20 -3.88
CA PRO A 185 31.45 -13.26 -5.28
C PRO A 185 31.33 -11.90 -5.95
N PHE A 186 32.25 -11.63 -6.89
CA PHE A 186 32.28 -10.34 -7.59
C PHE A 186 32.51 -10.51 -9.10
N LEU A 187 32.10 -9.50 -9.84
CA LEU A 187 32.28 -9.37 -11.29
C LEU A 187 33.69 -8.90 -11.63
N ALA A 188 34.09 -9.02 -12.90
CA ALA A 188 35.39 -8.56 -13.38
C ALA A 188 35.64 -7.06 -13.21
N ASP A 189 34.57 -6.26 -13.05
CA ASP A 189 34.62 -4.82 -12.76
C ASP A 189 34.76 -4.50 -11.28
N GLY A 190 34.81 -5.53 -10.42
CA GLY A 190 34.89 -5.39 -8.97
C GLY A 190 33.54 -5.23 -8.25
N THR A 191 32.41 -5.24 -8.96
CA THR A 191 31.08 -5.16 -8.37
C THR A 191 30.74 -6.46 -7.65
N CYS A 192 30.51 -6.41 -6.34
CA CYS A 192 30.09 -7.56 -5.55
C CYS A 192 28.61 -7.87 -5.74
N VAL A 193 28.24 -9.16 -5.65
CA VAL A 193 26.82 -9.56 -5.61
C VAL A 193 26.28 -9.42 -4.21
N ASP A 194 25.05 -8.90 -4.08
CA ASP A 194 24.40 -8.71 -2.78
C ASP A 194 23.79 -10.01 -2.23
N MET A 195 23.43 -10.95 -3.11
CA MET A 195 22.75 -12.19 -2.73
C MET A 195 23.12 -13.36 -3.63
N VAL A 196 23.32 -14.50 -3.01
CA VAL A 196 23.54 -15.78 -3.70
C VAL A 196 22.32 -16.67 -3.46
N LEU A 197 21.69 -17.14 -4.53
CA LEU A 197 20.52 -18.01 -4.51
C LEU A 197 20.88 -19.43 -4.92
N ASN A 198 20.26 -20.42 -4.27
CA ASN A 198 20.46 -21.83 -4.61
C ASN A 198 19.76 -22.16 -5.95
N PRO A 199 20.48 -22.56 -6.99
CA PRO A 199 19.94 -22.89 -8.30
C PRO A 199 19.00 -24.11 -8.28
N LEU A 200 19.12 -25.02 -7.34
CA LEU A 200 18.25 -26.21 -7.21
C LEU A 200 16.77 -25.84 -6.94
N GLY A 201 16.51 -24.61 -6.48
CA GLY A 201 15.16 -24.11 -6.29
C GLY A 201 14.37 -23.83 -7.57
N VAL A 202 15.04 -23.82 -8.74
CA VAL A 202 14.43 -23.44 -10.03
C VAL A 202 13.92 -24.64 -10.83
N PRO A 203 14.72 -25.70 -11.13
CA PRO A 203 14.32 -26.75 -12.05
C PRO A 203 13.09 -27.52 -11.60
N SER A 204 13.03 -27.90 -10.33
CA SER A 204 11.90 -28.67 -9.78
C SER A 204 10.60 -27.90 -9.69
N ARG A 205 10.67 -26.56 -9.61
CA ARG A 205 9.51 -25.68 -9.46
C ARG A 205 9.05 -25.02 -10.74
N MET A 206 9.85 -25.12 -11.82
CA MET A 206 9.55 -24.61 -13.16
C MET A 206 9.13 -23.12 -13.21
N ASN A 207 9.54 -22.31 -12.24
CA ASN A 207 9.25 -20.88 -12.18
C ASN A 207 10.33 -20.07 -12.93
N LEU A 208 10.39 -20.25 -14.25
CA LEU A 208 11.39 -19.63 -15.12
C LEU A 208 11.30 -18.10 -15.14
N GLY A 209 10.13 -17.53 -14.79
CA GLY A 209 9.93 -16.09 -14.74
C GLY A 209 10.94 -15.36 -13.85
N GLN A 210 11.45 -15.99 -12.78
CA GLN A 210 12.49 -15.39 -11.93
C GLN A 210 13.82 -15.19 -12.68
N ILE A 211 14.19 -16.10 -13.58
CA ILE A 211 15.40 -16.00 -14.39
C ILE A 211 15.24 -14.91 -15.43
N LEU A 212 14.09 -14.88 -16.12
CA LEU A 212 13.77 -13.83 -17.10
C LEU A 212 13.73 -12.44 -16.44
N GLU A 213 13.18 -12.34 -15.22
CA GLU A 213 13.23 -11.10 -14.43
C GLU A 213 14.66 -10.68 -14.12
N THR A 214 15.52 -11.63 -13.72
CA THR A 214 16.92 -11.35 -13.41
C THR A 214 17.67 -10.79 -14.61
N HIS A 215 17.47 -11.38 -15.78
CA HIS A 215 18.10 -10.91 -17.03
C HIS A 215 17.57 -9.53 -17.45
N LEU A 216 16.24 -9.34 -17.44
CA LEU A 216 15.65 -8.06 -17.79
C LEU A 216 16.03 -6.95 -16.78
N GLY A 217 16.12 -7.31 -15.50
CA GLY A 217 16.56 -6.41 -14.45
C GLY A 217 18.01 -5.95 -14.66
N TRP A 218 18.89 -6.84 -15.12
CA TRP A 218 20.28 -6.47 -15.43
C TRP A 218 20.38 -5.50 -16.61
N ALA A 219 19.61 -5.76 -17.69
CA ALA A 219 19.54 -4.85 -18.81
C ALA A 219 18.94 -3.49 -18.42
N ALA A 220 17.87 -3.49 -17.62
CA ALA A 220 17.17 -2.28 -17.18
C ALA A 220 18.06 -1.40 -16.29
N GLU A 221 18.84 -1.97 -15.38
CA GLU A 221 19.79 -1.24 -14.54
C GLU A 221 20.87 -0.57 -15.41
N LYS A 222 21.44 -1.31 -16.36
CA LYS A 222 22.52 -0.79 -17.19
C LYS A 222 22.07 0.29 -18.19
N LEU A 223 20.83 0.18 -18.69
CA LEU A 223 20.22 1.17 -19.60
C LEU A 223 19.51 2.32 -18.87
N GLY A 224 19.31 2.21 -17.55
CA GLY A 224 18.70 3.23 -16.71
C GLY A 224 17.18 3.38 -16.90
N PHE A 225 16.46 2.32 -17.26
CA PHE A 225 15.01 2.33 -17.37
C PHE A 225 14.33 1.41 -16.37
N ARG A 226 13.05 1.64 -16.12
CA ARG A 226 12.20 0.79 -15.28
C ARG A 226 11.28 -0.06 -16.15
N ALA A 227 11.48 -1.38 -16.14
CA ALA A 227 10.63 -2.33 -16.84
C ALA A 227 9.30 -2.54 -16.08
N VAL A 228 8.18 -2.39 -16.80
CA VAL A 228 6.83 -2.71 -16.30
C VAL A 228 6.27 -3.83 -17.14
N THR A 229 6.07 -5.00 -16.52
CA THR A 229 5.62 -6.23 -17.20
C THR A 229 4.32 -6.71 -16.56
N PRO A 230 3.13 -6.31 -17.06
CA PRO A 230 1.86 -6.83 -16.61
C PRO A 230 1.76 -8.35 -16.86
N VAL A 231 0.90 -9.03 -16.08
CA VAL A 231 0.78 -10.51 -16.10
C VAL A 231 0.46 -11.07 -17.49
N PHE A 232 -0.37 -10.38 -18.26
CA PHE A 232 -0.80 -10.83 -19.60
C PHE A 232 -0.14 -10.06 -20.76
N ASP A 233 0.73 -9.13 -20.47
CA ASP A 233 1.47 -8.31 -21.43
C ASP A 233 2.92 -8.21 -20.97
N GLY A 234 3.58 -9.35 -20.88
CA GLY A 234 4.96 -9.49 -20.44
C GLY A 234 5.96 -9.27 -21.56
N CYS A 235 7.23 -9.13 -21.19
CA CYS A 235 8.33 -9.05 -22.13
C CYS A 235 8.54 -10.40 -22.84
N THR A 236 8.62 -10.39 -24.16
CA THR A 236 8.92 -11.56 -24.97
C THR A 236 10.42 -11.90 -24.92
N GLU A 237 10.78 -13.15 -25.25
CA GLU A 237 12.19 -13.58 -25.29
C GLU A 237 13.01 -12.76 -26.30
N THR A 238 12.40 -12.38 -27.41
CA THR A 238 13.04 -11.58 -28.47
C THR A 238 13.34 -10.16 -27.99
N GLU A 239 12.41 -9.53 -27.28
CA GLU A 239 12.59 -8.21 -26.68
C GLU A 239 13.63 -8.25 -25.55
N LEU A 240 13.63 -9.30 -24.74
CA LEU A 240 14.63 -9.49 -23.69
C LEU A 240 16.06 -9.59 -24.27
N LYS A 241 16.26 -10.41 -25.30
CA LYS A 241 17.55 -10.53 -25.97
C LYS A 241 17.98 -9.23 -26.64
N ALA A 242 17.04 -8.48 -27.23
CA ALA A 242 17.31 -7.16 -27.79
C ALA A 242 17.80 -6.18 -26.71
N ALA A 243 17.13 -6.13 -25.55
CA ALA A 243 17.53 -5.28 -24.43
C ALA A 243 18.91 -5.66 -23.87
N LEU A 244 19.22 -6.96 -23.75
CA LEU A 244 20.56 -7.41 -23.33
C LEU A 244 21.65 -6.99 -24.32
N ARG A 245 21.41 -7.12 -25.64
CA ARG A 245 22.34 -6.65 -26.67
C ARG A 245 22.55 -5.14 -26.61
N GLU A 246 21.48 -4.37 -26.47
CA GLU A 246 21.54 -2.90 -26.34
C GLU A 246 22.34 -2.49 -25.10
N ALA A 247 22.18 -3.21 -23.99
CA ALA A 247 22.96 -3.02 -22.78
C ALA A 247 24.43 -3.48 -22.91
N GLY A 248 24.83 -4.13 -24.00
CA GLY A 248 26.16 -4.72 -24.17
C GLY A 248 26.42 -5.91 -23.23
N LEU A 249 25.35 -6.64 -22.88
CA LEU A 249 25.39 -7.80 -22.01
C LEU A 249 25.29 -9.11 -22.83
N PRO A 250 25.81 -10.24 -22.30
CA PRO A 250 25.64 -11.53 -22.95
C PRO A 250 24.17 -11.92 -23.08
N GLU A 251 23.76 -12.44 -24.23
CA GLU A 251 22.37 -12.86 -24.51
C GLU A 251 21.90 -14.02 -23.63
N ASP A 252 22.84 -14.82 -23.12
CA ASP A 252 22.58 -15.94 -22.21
C ASP A 252 22.41 -15.48 -20.74
N GLY A 253 22.63 -14.19 -20.45
CA GLY A 253 22.54 -13.61 -19.11
C GLY A 253 23.55 -14.17 -18.11
N LYS A 254 24.63 -14.80 -18.62
CA LYS A 254 25.67 -15.41 -17.79
C LYS A 254 26.99 -14.67 -17.92
N THR A 255 27.68 -14.53 -16.81
CA THR A 255 29.01 -13.91 -16.75
C THR A 255 29.97 -14.71 -15.90
N SER A 256 31.26 -14.40 -16.05
CA SER A 256 32.26 -14.96 -15.17
C SER A 256 32.28 -14.20 -13.85
N LEU A 257 32.27 -14.93 -12.75
CA LEU A 257 32.42 -14.40 -11.40
C LEU A 257 33.72 -14.89 -10.79
N PHE A 258 34.19 -14.15 -9.80
CA PHE A 258 35.36 -14.48 -8.98
C PHE A 258 34.89 -14.74 -7.54
N ASP A 259 35.56 -15.70 -6.87
CA ASP A 259 35.30 -15.98 -5.46
C ASP A 259 35.92 -14.87 -4.58
N GLY A 260 35.14 -14.24 -3.72
CA GLY A 260 35.66 -13.19 -2.84
C GLY A 260 36.72 -13.62 -1.85
N ARG A 261 36.80 -14.93 -1.52
CA ARG A 261 37.76 -15.45 -0.56
C ARG A 261 39.11 -15.83 -1.19
N THR A 262 39.05 -16.46 -2.36
CA THR A 262 40.25 -16.97 -3.03
C THR A 262 40.75 -16.05 -4.13
N GLY A 263 39.87 -15.26 -4.71
CA GLY A 263 40.13 -14.44 -5.89
C GLY A 263 40.11 -15.24 -7.19
N ASP A 264 39.84 -16.56 -7.12
CA ASP A 264 39.86 -17.43 -8.30
C ASP A 264 38.53 -17.25 -9.11
N GLN A 265 38.65 -17.37 -10.42
CA GLN A 265 37.49 -17.37 -11.31
C GLN A 265 36.73 -18.68 -11.18
N PHE A 266 35.40 -18.62 -11.15
CA PHE A 266 34.56 -19.83 -11.23
C PHE A 266 34.73 -20.55 -12.57
N GLU A 267 34.77 -21.87 -12.53
CA GLU A 267 34.92 -22.72 -13.74
C GLU A 267 33.80 -22.51 -14.75
N GLN A 268 32.59 -22.22 -14.28
CA GLN A 268 31.42 -22.04 -15.12
C GLN A 268 30.89 -20.60 -14.99
N LYS A 269 30.34 -20.09 -16.10
CA LYS A 269 29.63 -18.85 -16.13
C LYS A 269 28.36 -18.94 -15.28
N VAL A 270 28.08 -17.94 -14.50
CA VAL A 270 26.94 -17.84 -13.54
C VAL A 270 25.93 -16.85 -14.05
N THR A 271 24.65 -17.15 -13.86
CA THR A 271 23.56 -16.21 -14.10
C THR A 271 23.59 -15.10 -13.04
N VAL A 272 23.76 -13.86 -13.50
CA VAL A 272 23.80 -12.65 -12.66
C VAL A 272 22.77 -11.64 -13.18
N GLY A 273 22.22 -10.83 -12.30
CA GLY A 273 21.32 -9.75 -12.66
C GLY A 273 20.59 -9.20 -11.45
N TYR A 274 19.59 -8.38 -11.68
CA TYR A 274 18.80 -7.73 -10.66
C TYR A 274 17.42 -8.37 -10.54
N ILE A 275 17.03 -8.73 -9.33
CA ILE A 275 15.73 -9.31 -9.03
C ILE A 275 15.11 -8.58 -7.84
N TYR A 276 13.77 -8.44 -7.86
CA TYR A 276 13.03 -7.82 -6.78
C TYR A 276 12.77 -8.82 -5.65
N MET A 277 13.36 -8.56 -4.48
CA MET A 277 13.24 -9.41 -3.30
C MET A 277 12.43 -8.75 -2.21
N LEU A 278 11.57 -9.53 -1.56
CA LEU A 278 10.68 -9.13 -0.49
C LEU A 278 11.10 -9.78 0.83
N LYS A 279 11.27 -9.00 1.87
CA LYS A 279 11.36 -9.50 3.25
C LYS A 279 9.95 -9.80 3.75
N LEU A 280 9.70 -11.04 4.12
CA LEU A 280 8.39 -11.46 4.62
C LEU A 280 8.31 -11.25 6.14
N HIS A 281 7.10 -11.02 6.66
CA HIS A 281 6.86 -10.82 8.11
C HIS A 281 6.92 -12.14 8.91
N HIS A 282 7.84 -13.02 8.52
CA HIS A 282 8.21 -14.25 9.22
C HIS A 282 9.64 -14.11 9.71
N LEU A 283 9.83 -13.21 10.66
CA LEU A 283 11.15 -12.92 11.23
C LEU A 283 11.50 -13.91 12.33
N VAL A 284 12.77 -14.30 12.39
CA VAL A 284 13.23 -15.29 13.37
C VAL A 284 13.06 -14.81 14.80
N ASP A 285 13.31 -13.52 15.05
CA ASP A 285 13.20 -12.92 16.39
C ASP A 285 11.77 -12.98 16.95
N ASP A 286 10.77 -12.90 16.07
CA ASP A 286 9.36 -13.02 16.49
C ASP A 286 8.96 -14.48 16.79
N LYS A 287 9.69 -15.46 16.28
CA LYS A 287 9.39 -16.89 16.41
C LYS A 287 10.25 -17.61 17.41
N ILE A 288 11.43 -17.11 17.72
CA ILE A 288 12.31 -17.71 18.71
C ILE A 288 11.62 -17.70 20.07
N HIS A 289 11.61 -18.86 20.73
CA HIS A 289 10.99 -19.02 22.02
C HIS A 289 11.69 -20.11 22.84
N ALA A 290 11.98 -19.80 24.08
CA ALA A 290 12.54 -20.74 25.03
C ALA A 290 11.84 -20.58 26.38
N ARG A 291 11.78 -21.65 27.17
CA ARG A 291 11.20 -21.66 28.49
C ARG A 291 12.01 -22.56 29.42
N SER A 292 12.31 -22.07 30.62
CA SER A 292 12.79 -22.89 31.73
C SER A 292 11.68 -23.11 32.73
N ILE A 293 11.15 -22.07 33.36
CA ILE A 293 10.04 -22.06 34.31
C ILE A 293 9.03 -21.03 33.82
N GLY A 294 7.74 -21.29 33.99
CA GLY A 294 6.69 -20.37 33.57
C GLY A 294 5.31 -20.78 34.09
N PRO A 295 4.24 -20.13 33.61
CA PRO A 295 2.88 -20.35 34.07
C PRO A 295 2.35 -21.75 33.72
N TYR A 296 1.49 -22.28 34.59
CA TYR A 296 0.84 -23.58 34.48
C TYR A 296 -0.68 -23.39 34.40
N SER A 297 -1.37 -24.33 33.75
CA SER A 297 -2.83 -24.36 33.73
C SER A 297 -3.37 -24.65 35.15
N LEU A 298 -4.44 -23.95 35.55
CA LEU A 298 -5.04 -24.13 36.85
C LEU A 298 -5.64 -25.51 37.06
N VAL A 299 -6.22 -26.11 36.03
CA VAL A 299 -6.92 -27.41 36.12
C VAL A 299 -5.96 -28.57 35.97
N THR A 300 -5.15 -28.57 34.93
CA THR A 300 -4.28 -29.71 34.58
C THR A 300 -2.88 -29.65 35.23
N GLN A 301 -2.51 -28.49 35.79
CA GLN A 301 -1.17 -28.23 36.32
C GLN A 301 -0.04 -28.49 35.30
N GLN A 302 -0.36 -28.42 34.02
CA GLN A 302 0.60 -28.55 32.91
C GLN A 302 1.05 -27.21 32.41
N PRO A 303 2.26 -27.10 31.81
CA PRO A 303 2.71 -25.88 31.17
C PRO A 303 1.73 -25.38 30.12
N LEU A 304 1.49 -24.08 30.07
CA LEU A 304 0.68 -23.45 29.02
C LEU A 304 1.35 -23.65 27.67
N GLY A 305 0.58 -23.54 26.58
CA GLY A 305 1.06 -23.58 25.20
C GLY A 305 1.23 -22.19 24.58
N GLY A 306 2.16 -22.08 23.63
CA GLY A 306 2.35 -20.85 22.84
C GLY A 306 3.32 -19.82 23.44
N LYS A 307 3.97 -19.06 22.54
CA LYS A 307 4.96 -18.03 22.89
C LYS A 307 4.34 -16.88 23.71
N ALA A 308 3.14 -16.45 23.33
CA ALA A 308 2.46 -15.32 23.98
C ALA A 308 2.16 -15.56 25.47
N GLN A 309 1.92 -16.83 25.85
CA GLN A 309 1.66 -17.22 27.25
C GLN A 309 2.91 -17.72 27.96
N PHE A 310 4.08 -17.49 27.40
CA PHE A 310 5.34 -18.05 27.90
C PHE A 310 5.23 -19.57 28.14
N GLY A 311 4.61 -20.26 27.19
CA GLY A 311 4.35 -21.69 27.25
C GLY A 311 5.54 -22.56 26.91
N GLY A 312 5.44 -23.85 27.17
CA GLY A 312 6.47 -24.83 26.86
C GLY A 312 6.28 -25.50 25.50
N GLN A 313 7.34 -26.15 25.01
CA GLN A 313 7.29 -27.00 23.81
C GLN A 313 6.60 -28.31 24.14
N ARG A 314 5.76 -28.78 23.22
CA ARG A 314 5.10 -30.09 23.37
C ARG A 314 5.98 -31.18 22.76
N PHE A 315 6.26 -32.22 23.56
CA PHE A 315 6.95 -33.43 23.12
C PHE A 315 5.95 -34.53 22.81
N GLY A 316 5.25 -34.44 21.73
CA GLY A 316 4.28 -35.44 21.34
C GLY A 316 2.96 -35.42 22.07
#